data_996dab2946babe4d5d0413dd9baaa703
#
_entry.id   996dab2946babe4d5d0413dd9baaa703
#
_cell.length_a   1.000
_cell.length_b   1.000
_cell.length_c   1.000
_cell.angle_alpha   90.00
_cell.angle_beta   90.00
_cell.angle_gamma   90.00
#
_symmetry.space_group_name_H-M   'P 1'
#
loop_
_entity.id
_entity.type
_entity.pdbx_description
1 polymer ?
#
loop_
_entity_poly.entity_id
_entity_poly.type
_entity_poly.pdbx_seq_one_letter_code
_entity_poly.pdbx_strand_id
1 'polypeptide(L)'
;MMNLAVTEHPSNESARYARCIETSKRIRWDIEDDVIRGRHFDFDKRFLPEGLAQVEALQFLGSDERRLLNQIQGRTYANMFGLVERFINAKMLEISRDHWFGDHVALEALLRFSDEELKHQALFRRVESLAAVGMPPGYVFKPDPNEVAHAVLSASTWAVLALV
;
A
#
# COMPACT_ATOMS: atom_id res chain seq x y z
N MET A 1 43.76 -0.47 -32.38
CA MET A 1 42.34 -0.10 -32.27
C MET A 1 42.06 0.19 -30.81
N MET A 2 41.95 1.44 -30.45
CA MET A 2 41.66 1.88 -29.08
C MET A 2 40.13 1.86 -28.88
N ASN A 3 39.70 0.99 -27.98
CA ASN A 3 38.30 0.89 -27.61
C ASN A 3 38.01 2.08 -26.67
N LEU A 4 37.40 3.12 -27.19
CA LEU A 4 36.85 4.24 -26.39
C LEU A 4 35.62 3.70 -25.65
N ALA A 5 35.80 3.37 -24.38
CA ALA A 5 34.72 3.16 -23.48
C ALA A 5 33.95 4.49 -23.37
N VAL A 6 32.81 4.57 -24.02
CA VAL A 6 31.84 5.65 -23.79
C VAL A 6 31.30 5.47 -22.37
N THR A 7 31.81 6.26 -21.45
CA THR A 7 31.24 6.43 -20.13
C THR A 7 29.94 7.23 -20.32
N GLU A 8 28.84 6.55 -20.59
CA GLU A 8 27.52 7.18 -20.51
C GLU A 8 27.33 7.66 -19.06
N HIS A 9 27.24 8.96 -18.88
CA HIS A 9 26.80 9.53 -17.63
C HIS A 9 25.35 9.07 -17.42
N PRO A 10 25.01 8.47 -16.26
CA PRO A 10 23.66 8.01 -16.00
C PRO A 10 22.70 9.20 -16.18
N SER A 11 21.59 8.99 -16.88
CA SER A 11 20.54 10.00 -17.00
C SER A 11 20.09 10.42 -15.59
N ASN A 12 19.57 11.63 -15.44
CA ASN A 12 19.03 12.10 -14.14
C ASN A 12 17.99 11.11 -13.57
N GLU A 13 17.29 10.42 -14.45
CA GLU A 13 16.30 9.41 -14.11
C GLU A 13 16.97 8.12 -13.55
N SER A 14 17.98 7.59 -14.20
CA SER A 14 18.75 6.43 -13.71
C SER A 14 19.39 6.71 -12.34
N ALA A 15 19.86 7.93 -12.11
CA ALA A 15 20.37 8.34 -10.80
C ALA A 15 19.29 8.38 -9.71
N ARG A 16 18.04 8.67 -10.06
CA ARG A 16 16.90 8.62 -9.12
C ARG A 16 16.58 7.17 -8.76
N TYR A 17 16.50 6.26 -9.73
CA TYR A 17 16.32 4.83 -9.48
C TYR A 17 17.42 4.25 -8.60
N ALA A 18 18.68 4.58 -8.87
CA ALA A 18 19.82 4.14 -8.04
C ALA A 18 19.66 4.57 -6.57
N ARG A 19 19.20 5.79 -6.30
CA ARG A 19 18.91 6.25 -4.93
C ARG A 19 17.78 5.45 -4.27
N CYS A 20 16.73 5.11 -5.00
CA CYS A 20 15.64 4.25 -4.49
C CYS A 20 16.18 2.88 -4.09
N ILE A 21 17.04 2.27 -4.91
CA ILE A 21 17.68 0.98 -4.62
C ILE A 21 18.50 1.06 -3.33
N GLU A 22 19.36 2.07 -3.18
CA GLU A 22 20.19 2.24 -1.98
C GLU A 22 19.35 2.48 -0.73
N THR A 23 18.27 3.24 -0.85
CA THR A 23 17.31 3.43 0.25
C THR A 23 16.64 2.12 0.63
N SER A 24 16.13 1.37 -0.33
CA SER A 24 15.50 0.05 -0.11
C SER A 24 16.47 -0.96 0.53
N LYS A 25 17.76 -0.96 0.15
CA LYS A 25 18.76 -1.83 0.78
C LYS A 25 19.05 -1.46 2.23
N ARG A 26 19.02 -0.19 2.55
CA ARG A 26 19.38 0.35 3.87
C ARG A 26 18.22 0.26 4.86
N ILE A 27 17.01 0.59 4.42
CA ILE A 27 15.82 0.59 5.28
C ILE A 27 15.23 -0.81 5.26
N ARG A 28 15.27 -1.45 6.42
CA ARG A 28 14.63 -2.75 6.67
C ARG A 28 13.69 -2.58 7.85
N TRP A 29 12.52 -3.13 7.73
CA TRP A 29 11.54 -3.13 8.81
C TRP A 29 10.77 -4.46 8.82
N ASP A 30 10.35 -4.86 10.00
CA ASP A 30 9.57 -6.06 10.26
C ASP A 30 8.17 -5.69 10.74
N ILE A 31 7.16 -6.43 10.29
CA ILE A 31 5.76 -6.15 10.63
C ILE A 31 5.52 -6.32 12.14
N GLU A 32 5.99 -7.41 12.72
CA GLU A 32 5.72 -7.69 14.13
C GLU A 32 6.64 -6.89 15.06
N ASP A 33 7.94 -6.81 14.73
CA ASP A 33 8.94 -6.19 15.61
C ASP A 33 8.93 -4.65 15.54
N ASP A 34 8.76 -4.07 14.36
CA ASP A 34 8.88 -2.62 14.16
C ASP A 34 7.52 -1.90 14.15
N VAL A 35 6.47 -2.56 13.63
CA VAL A 35 5.16 -1.92 13.46
C VAL A 35 4.18 -2.37 14.54
N ILE A 36 3.88 -3.65 14.65
CA ILE A 36 2.88 -4.16 15.59
C ILE A 36 3.39 -4.11 17.03
N ARG A 37 4.61 -4.60 17.29
CA ARG A 37 5.28 -4.53 18.61
C ARG A 37 4.44 -5.14 19.73
N GLY A 38 3.75 -6.24 19.46
CA GLY A 38 2.85 -6.87 20.44
C GLY A 38 1.61 -6.05 20.81
N ARG A 39 1.31 -4.95 20.10
CA ARG A 39 0.14 -4.11 20.38
C ARG A 39 -1.14 -4.76 19.90
N HIS A 40 -2.22 -4.45 20.59
CA HIS A 40 -3.57 -4.85 20.27
C HIS A 40 -4.47 -3.62 20.18
N PHE A 41 -5.58 -3.73 19.47
CA PHE A 41 -6.60 -2.69 19.49
C PHE A 41 -7.30 -2.67 20.84
N ASP A 42 -7.48 -1.47 21.37
CA ASP A 42 -8.31 -1.20 22.54
C ASP A 42 -9.72 -0.88 22.04
N PHE A 43 -10.65 -1.81 22.19
CA PHE A 43 -12.02 -1.68 21.69
C PHE A 43 -12.88 -0.68 22.48
N ASP A 44 -12.39 -0.18 23.62
CA ASP A 44 -13.00 0.94 24.33
C ASP A 44 -12.61 2.29 23.71
N LYS A 45 -11.70 2.29 22.73
CA LYS A 45 -11.20 3.48 22.02
C LYS A 45 -11.58 3.50 20.55
N ARG A 46 -11.51 4.69 19.98
CA ARG A 46 -11.59 4.89 18.53
C ARG A 46 -10.32 4.42 17.84
N PHE A 47 -10.43 3.92 16.63
CA PHE A 47 -9.29 3.48 15.81
C PHE A 47 -8.75 4.59 14.94
N LEU A 48 -9.60 5.53 14.53
CA LEU A 48 -9.23 6.66 13.68
C LEU A 48 -9.37 7.99 14.43
N PRO A 49 -8.49 8.96 14.14
CA PRO A 49 -8.66 10.33 14.61
C PRO A 49 -9.91 10.96 13.98
N GLU A 50 -10.52 11.90 14.70
CA GLU A 50 -11.77 12.55 14.26
C GLU A 50 -11.65 13.25 12.91
N GLY A 51 -10.48 13.80 12.58
CA GLY A 51 -10.24 14.44 11.28
C GLY A 51 -10.41 13.50 10.07
N LEU A 52 -10.27 12.18 10.27
CA LEU A 52 -10.51 11.17 9.24
C LEU A 52 -11.92 10.57 9.34
N ALA A 53 -12.38 10.28 10.54
CA ALA A 53 -13.63 9.54 10.76
C ALA A 53 -14.87 10.43 10.71
N GLN A 54 -14.78 11.66 11.18
CA GLN A 54 -15.86 12.66 11.24
C GLN A 54 -17.15 12.16 11.92
N VAL A 55 -17.02 11.22 12.87
CA VAL A 55 -18.18 10.60 13.53
C VAL A 55 -18.89 11.54 14.50
N GLU A 56 -18.21 12.58 15.00
CA GLU A 56 -18.85 13.58 15.86
C GLU A 56 -19.91 14.41 15.14
N ALA A 57 -19.82 14.56 13.83
CA ALA A 57 -20.84 15.21 13.02
C ALA A 57 -22.19 14.46 13.01
N LEU A 58 -22.17 13.15 13.34
CA LEU A 58 -23.35 12.28 13.33
C LEU A 58 -24.06 12.32 14.68
N GLN A 59 -24.71 13.45 14.99
CA GLN A 59 -25.33 13.70 16.30
C GLN A 59 -26.50 12.79 16.63
N PHE A 60 -27.08 12.12 15.64
CA PHE A 60 -28.15 11.13 15.81
C PHE A 60 -27.66 9.79 16.37
N LEU A 61 -26.34 9.55 16.39
CA LEU A 61 -25.73 8.35 16.97
C LEU A 61 -25.32 8.59 18.42
N GLY A 62 -25.53 7.60 19.27
CA GLY A 62 -24.99 7.59 20.63
C GLY A 62 -23.46 7.46 20.66
N SER A 63 -22.84 7.66 21.81
CA SER A 63 -21.38 7.61 21.97
C SER A 63 -20.79 6.26 21.55
N ASP A 64 -21.45 5.17 21.95
CA ASP A 64 -21.01 3.81 21.63
C ASP A 64 -21.16 3.47 20.16
N GLU A 65 -22.23 3.96 19.53
CA GLU A 65 -22.45 3.79 18.09
C GLU A 65 -21.42 4.56 17.28
N ARG A 66 -21.09 5.79 17.69
CA ARG A 66 -19.99 6.57 17.05
C ARG A 66 -18.63 5.89 17.20
N ARG A 67 -18.35 5.32 18.38
CA ARG A 67 -17.12 4.53 18.60
C ARG A 67 -17.09 3.33 17.68
N LEU A 68 -18.16 2.53 17.63
CA LEU A 68 -18.24 1.35 16.76
C LEU A 68 -18.12 1.73 15.28
N LEU A 69 -18.80 2.79 14.83
CA LEU A 69 -18.68 3.28 13.45
C LEU A 69 -17.24 3.68 13.12
N ASN A 70 -16.55 4.39 14.01
CA ASN A 70 -15.14 4.73 13.84
C ASN A 70 -14.24 3.49 13.73
N GLN A 71 -14.51 2.46 14.52
CA GLN A 71 -13.78 1.18 14.46
C GLN A 71 -14.06 0.43 13.16
N ILE A 72 -15.30 0.43 12.68
CA ILE A 72 -15.67 -0.13 11.37
C ILE A 72 -14.93 0.61 10.26
N GLN A 73 -14.89 1.95 10.29
CA GLN A 73 -14.14 2.75 9.32
C GLN A 73 -12.66 2.39 9.36
N GLY A 74 -12.03 2.30 10.53
CA GLY A 74 -10.62 1.93 10.65
C GLY A 74 -10.30 0.56 10.04
N ARG A 75 -11.15 -0.45 10.31
CA ARG A 75 -11.02 -1.76 9.69
C ARG A 75 -11.23 -1.71 8.16
N THR A 76 -12.20 -0.92 7.70
CA THR A 76 -12.47 -0.73 6.28
C THR A 76 -11.28 -0.08 5.57
N TYR A 77 -10.65 0.92 6.19
CA TYR A 77 -9.42 1.53 5.63
C TYR A 77 -8.30 0.51 5.47
N ALA A 78 -8.04 -0.33 6.48
CA ALA A 78 -7.02 -1.37 6.37
C ALA A 78 -7.29 -2.32 5.20
N ASN A 79 -8.54 -2.75 5.01
CA ASN A 79 -8.94 -3.59 3.89
C ASN A 79 -8.75 -2.87 2.53
N MET A 80 -9.21 -1.62 2.44
CA MET A 80 -9.11 -0.82 1.21
C MET A 80 -7.64 -0.56 0.82
N PHE A 81 -6.80 -0.17 1.76
CA PHE A 81 -5.38 0.05 1.49
C PHE A 81 -4.71 -1.25 1.04
N GLY A 82 -4.97 -2.37 1.71
CA GLY A 82 -4.46 -3.66 1.27
C GLY A 82 -4.90 -4.06 -0.16
N LEU A 83 -6.06 -3.59 -0.62
CA LEU A 83 -6.51 -3.77 -2.00
C LEU A 83 -5.81 -2.82 -2.97
N VAL A 84 -5.65 -1.55 -2.59
CA VAL A 84 -4.96 -0.52 -3.40
C VAL A 84 -3.52 -0.92 -3.68
N GLU A 85 -2.79 -1.44 -2.68
CA GLU A 85 -1.41 -1.94 -2.85
C GLU A 85 -1.30 -3.06 -3.91
N ARG A 86 -2.35 -3.85 -4.08
CA ARG A 86 -2.39 -4.87 -5.13
C ARG A 86 -2.48 -4.25 -6.53
N PHE A 87 -3.24 -3.17 -6.70
CA PHE A 87 -3.33 -2.45 -7.97
C PHE A 87 -2.02 -1.76 -8.31
N ILE A 88 -1.39 -1.10 -7.34
CA ILE A 88 -0.07 -0.48 -7.50
C ILE A 88 0.93 -1.51 -7.97
N ASN A 89 0.98 -2.67 -7.31
CA ASN A 89 1.92 -3.73 -7.66
C ASN A 89 1.72 -4.23 -9.09
N ALA A 90 0.46 -4.41 -9.53
CA ALA A 90 0.15 -4.78 -10.91
C ALA A 90 0.65 -3.72 -11.92
N LYS A 91 0.50 -2.42 -11.59
CA LYS A 91 0.99 -1.32 -12.43
C LYS A 91 2.51 -1.24 -12.46
N MET A 92 3.20 -1.49 -11.36
CA MET A 92 4.66 -1.54 -11.32
C MET A 92 5.21 -2.65 -12.22
N LEU A 93 4.58 -3.82 -12.22
CA LEU A 93 4.93 -4.92 -13.12
C LEU A 93 4.67 -4.58 -14.59
N GLU A 94 3.59 -3.84 -14.89
CA GLU A 94 3.32 -3.34 -16.25
C GLU A 94 4.40 -2.38 -16.71
N ILE A 95 4.75 -1.37 -15.93
CA ILE A 95 5.78 -0.37 -16.24
C ILE A 95 7.16 -1.03 -16.37
N SER A 96 7.46 -2.07 -15.60
CA SER A 96 8.75 -2.75 -15.63
C SER A 96 9.07 -3.38 -16.98
N ARG A 97 8.06 -3.62 -17.83
CA ARG A 97 8.24 -4.22 -19.17
C ARG A 97 9.18 -3.42 -20.05
N ASP A 98 9.12 -2.09 -19.97
CA ASP A 98 9.94 -1.19 -20.80
C ASP A 98 11.42 -1.28 -20.43
N HIS A 99 11.75 -1.88 -19.28
CA HIS A 99 13.11 -1.99 -18.76
C HIS A 99 13.70 -3.41 -18.80
N TRP A 100 12.96 -4.43 -19.26
CA TRP A 100 13.38 -5.85 -19.17
C TRP A 100 14.75 -6.14 -19.79
N PHE A 101 15.06 -5.51 -20.92
CA PHE A 101 16.34 -5.66 -21.63
C PHE A 101 17.07 -4.31 -21.83
N GLY A 102 16.59 -3.26 -21.17
CA GLY A 102 17.14 -1.89 -21.26
C GLY A 102 17.84 -1.48 -19.96
N ASP A 103 17.24 -0.54 -19.22
CA ASP A 103 17.81 -0.01 -17.99
C ASP A 103 17.62 -0.98 -16.82
N HIS A 104 18.67 -1.73 -16.49
CA HIS A 104 18.68 -2.66 -15.34
C HIS A 104 18.50 -1.98 -13.99
N VAL A 105 18.93 -0.71 -13.86
CA VAL A 105 18.79 0.05 -12.62
C VAL A 105 17.31 0.40 -12.40
N ALA A 106 16.62 0.84 -13.45
CA ALA A 106 15.19 1.07 -13.39
C ALA A 106 14.41 -0.21 -13.06
N LEU A 107 14.75 -1.32 -13.72
CA LEU A 107 14.11 -2.61 -13.45
C LEU A 107 14.31 -3.05 -12.00
N GLU A 108 15.54 -3.00 -11.46
CA GLU A 108 15.79 -3.35 -10.04
C GLU A 108 15.00 -2.46 -9.09
N ALA A 109 14.93 -1.15 -9.36
CA ALA A 109 14.18 -0.21 -8.50
C ALA A 109 12.68 -0.55 -8.45
N LEU A 110 12.06 -0.82 -9.61
CA LEU A 110 10.65 -1.18 -9.70
C LEU A 110 10.34 -2.51 -9.02
N LEU A 111 11.21 -3.51 -9.16
CA LEU A 111 11.03 -4.80 -8.48
C LEU A 111 11.17 -4.68 -6.96
N ARG A 112 12.09 -3.83 -6.47
CA ARG A 112 12.23 -3.55 -5.03
C ARG A 112 11.04 -2.79 -4.48
N PHE A 113 10.50 -1.87 -5.25
CA PHE A 113 9.26 -1.19 -4.89
C PHE A 113 8.11 -2.20 -4.78
N SER A 114 7.97 -3.10 -5.76
CA SER A 114 6.96 -4.17 -5.72
C SER A 114 7.11 -5.10 -4.51
N ASP A 115 8.32 -5.37 -4.04
CA ASP A 115 8.59 -6.15 -2.83
C ASP A 115 8.09 -5.42 -1.56
N GLU A 116 8.29 -4.11 -1.47
CA GLU A 116 7.73 -3.30 -0.38
C GLU A 116 6.19 -3.30 -0.40
N GLU A 117 5.55 -3.21 -1.58
CA GLU A 117 4.09 -3.27 -1.70
C GLU A 117 3.52 -4.63 -1.24
N LEU A 118 4.24 -5.74 -1.45
CA LEU A 118 3.85 -7.04 -0.88
C LEU A 118 3.88 -7.03 0.64
N LYS A 119 4.84 -6.33 1.22
CA LYS A 119 4.96 -6.17 2.67
C LYS A 119 3.86 -5.28 3.24
N HIS A 120 3.51 -4.17 2.55
CA HIS A 120 2.35 -3.34 2.90
C HIS A 120 1.05 -4.15 2.89
N GLN A 121 0.82 -4.96 1.86
CA GLN A 121 -0.35 -5.85 1.81
C GLN A 121 -0.39 -6.82 3.00
N ALA A 122 0.76 -7.36 3.41
CA ALA A 122 0.84 -8.24 4.58
C ALA A 122 0.54 -7.47 5.87
N LEU A 123 1.06 -6.24 6.01
CA LEU A 123 0.77 -5.36 7.13
C LEU A 123 -0.73 -5.05 7.25
N PHE A 124 -1.38 -4.64 6.15
CA PHE A 124 -2.80 -4.32 6.18
C PHE A 124 -3.67 -5.54 6.52
N ARG A 125 -3.34 -6.73 6.01
CA ARG A 125 -4.00 -7.99 6.43
C ARG A 125 -3.80 -8.25 7.91
N ARG A 126 -2.61 -7.97 8.44
CA ARG A 126 -2.33 -8.14 9.88
C ARG A 126 -3.13 -7.17 10.73
N VAL A 127 -3.19 -5.89 10.35
CA VAL A 127 -4.00 -4.87 11.03
C VAL A 127 -5.48 -5.24 11.00
N GLU A 128 -6.00 -5.68 9.86
CA GLU A 128 -7.39 -6.13 9.74
C GLU A 128 -7.68 -7.34 10.66
N SER A 129 -6.76 -8.31 10.72
CA SER A 129 -6.89 -9.47 11.61
C SER A 129 -6.94 -9.06 13.08
N LEU A 130 -6.12 -8.09 13.49
CA LEU A 130 -6.14 -7.57 14.86
C LEU A 130 -7.45 -6.84 15.18
N ALA A 131 -7.97 -6.08 14.24
CA ALA A 131 -9.27 -5.40 14.40
C ALA A 131 -10.44 -6.40 14.45
N ALA A 132 -10.35 -7.49 13.69
CA ALA A 132 -11.41 -8.50 13.63
C ALA A 132 -11.65 -9.26 14.95
N VAL A 133 -10.67 -9.30 15.85
CA VAL A 133 -10.76 -10.05 17.13
C VAL A 133 -11.93 -9.60 18.01
N GLY A 134 -12.20 -8.30 18.08
CA GLY A 134 -13.25 -7.72 18.91
C GLY A 134 -14.40 -7.10 18.12
N MET A 135 -14.51 -7.36 16.83
CA MET A 135 -15.54 -6.78 15.96
C MET A 135 -16.44 -7.87 15.37
N PRO A 136 -17.70 -7.55 15.05
CA PRO A 136 -18.57 -8.46 14.31
C PRO A 136 -17.97 -8.80 12.94
N PRO A 137 -18.39 -9.90 12.30
CA PRO A 137 -17.97 -10.24 10.94
C PRO A 137 -18.16 -9.05 10.00
N GLY A 138 -17.14 -8.76 9.19
CA GLY A 138 -17.21 -7.71 8.19
C GLY A 138 -18.12 -8.08 7.01
N TYR A 139 -18.32 -7.14 6.11
CA TYR A 139 -19.03 -7.40 4.86
C TYR A 139 -18.21 -8.33 3.97
N VAL A 140 -18.92 -9.22 3.29
CA VAL A 140 -18.33 -9.93 2.14
C VAL A 140 -18.45 -9.01 0.93
N PHE A 141 -17.30 -8.70 0.31
CA PHE A 141 -17.28 -7.93 -0.93
C PHE A 141 -17.89 -8.78 -2.06
N LYS A 142 -19.04 -8.35 -2.57
CA LYS A 142 -19.81 -9.12 -3.55
C LYS A 142 -19.31 -9.03 -5.00
N PRO A 143 -18.77 -7.87 -5.49
CA PRO A 143 -18.23 -7.78 -6.83
C PRO A 143 -17.05 -8.74 -7.01
N ASP A 144 -16.89 -9.29 -8.23
CA ASP A 144 -15.73 -10.08 -8.58
C ASP A 144 -14.45 -9.23 -8.46
N PRO A 145 -13.49 -9.62 -7.64
CA PRO A 145 -12.25 -8.85 -7.47
C PRO A 145 -11.48 -8.65 -8.78
N ASN A 146 -11.58 -9.57 -9.74
CA ASN A 146 -10.93 -9.46 -11.03
C ASN A 146 -11.61 -8.41 -11.92
N GLU A 147 -12.95 -8.34 -11.93
CA GLU A 147 -13.68 -7.31 -12.67
C GLU A 147 -13.34 -5.92 -12.14
N VAL A 148 -13.28 -5.75 -10.83
CA VAL A 148 -12.86 -4.48 -10.20
C VAL A 148 -11.41 -4.16 -10.55
N ALA A 149 -10.51 -5.14 -10.50
CA ALA A 149 -9.12 -4.96 -10.86
C ALA A 149 -8.99 -4.54 -12.33
N HIS A 150 -9.70 -5.17 -13.25
CA HIS A 150 -9.71 -4.79 -14.67
C HIS A 150 -10.21 -3.37 -14.88
N ALA A 151 -11.28 -2.96 -14.21
CA ALA A 151 -11.81 -1.61 -14.30
C ALA A 151 -10.79 -0.56 -13.82
N VAL A 152 -10.16 -0.78 -12.66
CA VAL A 152 -9.15 0.13 -12.10
C VAL A 152 -7.89 0.16 -12.98
N LEU A 153 -7.37 -0.99 -13.38
CA LEU A 153 -6.13 -1.09 -14.15
C LEU A 153 -6.27 -0.61 -15.60
N SER A 154 -7.49 -0.51 -16.14
CA SER A 154 -7.75 0.11 -17.42
C SER A 154 -7.55 1.63 -17.41
N ALA A 155 -7.54 2.26 -16.24
CA ALA A 155 -7.23 3.67 -16.09
C ALA A 155 -5.74 3.95 -16.37
N SER A 156 -5.39 5.21 -16.66
CA SER A 156 -4.00 5.59 -16.85
C SER A 156 -3.17 5.29 -15.60
N THR A 157 -1.88 5.00 -15.77
CA THR A 157 -0.95 4.76 -14.66
C THR A 157 -1.01 5.87 -13.60
N TRP A 158 -1.06 7.13 -14.03
CA TRP A 158 -1.16 8.27 -13.14
C TRP A 158 -2.47 8.30 -12.34
N ALA A 159 -3.59 7.91 -12.97
CA ALA A 159 -4.86 7.84 -12.27
C ALA A 159 -4.85 6.74 -11.20
N VAL A 160 -4.24 5.59 -11.48
CA VAL A 160 -4.10 4.50 -10.49
C VAL A 160 -3.19 4.91 -9.34
N LEU A 161 -2.03 5.51 -9.63
CA LEU A 161 -1.09 5.95 -8.61
C LEU A 161 -1.60 7.15 -7.79
N ALA A 162 -2.56 7.92 -8.30
CA ALA A 162 -3.17 9.03 -7.55
C ALA A 162 -4.26 8.57 -6.56
N LEU A 163 -4.60 7.28 -6.52
CA LEU A 163 -5.49 6.69 -5.51
C LEU A 163 -4.81 6.46 -4.16
N VAL A 164 -3.49 6.62 -4.11
CA VAL A 164 -2.63 6.43 -2.94
C VAL A 164 -2.27 7.77 -2.33
#